data_f77c1d19a8e910e0780f58452a3be2f4
#
_entry.id   f77c1d19a8e910e0780f58452a3be2f4
#
_cell.length_a   1.000
_cell.length_b   1.000
_cell.length_c   1.000
_cell.angle_alpha   90.00
_cell.angle_beta   90.00
_cell.angle_gamma   90.00
#
_symmetry.space_group_name_H-M   'P 1'
#
loop_
_entity.id
_entity.type
_entity.pdbx_description
1 polymer ?
#
loop_
_entity_poly.entity_id
_entity_poly.type
_entity_poly.pdbx_seq_one_letter_code
_entity_poly.pdbx_strand_id
1 'polypeptide(L)'
;MNTRSLSKRLTIIIPSKNEGIILYNCVQYISRQNHIDGIRLIIADISDEEESLQYIRRLQADFKHVLKIIVIKGGYPAQGRLNGSMLVITPYMLFLDADILLTNPKIIEGCLNHKKDLVTVPFYTDKPYRWVFRVFDIFQSISTMIGTPFAVGGFQLWKTETYWSLGGYNPYELFAEDYSISQKVMSKNFKVVNIEGAYTSSRRFKSKGILWMFQIMIKSYLNRKNPEFFRHHHNYWN
;
A
#
# COMPACT_ATOMS: atom_id res chain seq x y z
N MET A 1 26.24 10.09 10.54
CA MET A 1 25.39 9.01 9.97
C MET A 1 25.30 9.24 8.48
N ASN A 2 25.77 8.28 7.68
CA ASN A 2 25.80 8.42 6.23
C ASN A 2 24.35 8.27 5.72
N THR A 3 23.67 9.38 5.45
CA THR A 3 22.31 9.42 4.90
C THR A 3 22.36 8.93 3.44
N ARG A 4 22.38 7.60 3.26
CA ARG A 4 22.27 7.03 1.92
C ARG A 4 20.91 7.43 1.35
N SER A 5 20.92 8.16 0.24
CA SER A 5 19.72 8.53 -0.52
C SER A 5 18.74 7.37 -0.61
N LEU A 6 17.47 7.61 -0.35
CA LEU A 6 16.41 6.58 -0.46
C LEU A 6 16.30 6.02 -1.88
N SER A 7 16.71 6.76 -2.90
CA SER A 7 16.65 6.35 -4.31
C SER A 7 17.43 5.07 -4.64
N LYS A 8 18.46 4.72 -3.86
CA LYS A 8 19.20 3.46 -3.99
C LYS A 8 18.64 2.32 -3.15
N ARG A 9 17.68 2.60 -2.29
CA ARG A 9 17.17 1.64 -1.30
C ARG A 9 15.72 1.27 -1.53
N LEU A 10 14.92 2.16 -2.12
CA LEU A 10 13.47 2.05 -2.18
C LEU A 10 12.93 2.42 -3.56
N THR A 11 11.95 1.66 -4.01
CA THR A 11 11.03 2.00 -5.10
C THR A 11 9.62 2.04 -4.53
N ILE A 12 8.81 3.04 -4.89
CA ILE A 12 7.41 3.15 -4.50
C ILE A 12 6.54 2.71 -5.67
N ILE A 13 5.47 1.96 -5.39
CA ILE A 13 4.52 1.44 -6.38
C ILE A 13 3.12 1.84 -5.95
N ILE A 14 2.38 2.49 -6.85
CA ILE A 14 0.99 2.93 -6.62
C ILE A 14 0.11 2.31 -7.70
N PRO A 15 -0.80 1.37 -7.37
CA PRO A 15 -1.87 0.98 -8.28
C PRO A 15 -2.90 2.12 -8.33
N SER A 16 -3.39 2.47 -9.52
CA SER A 16 -4.32 3.57 -9.72
C SER A 16 -5.39 3.25 -10.77
N LYS A 17 -6.62 3.72 -10.50
CA LYS A 17 -7.73 3.74 -11.46
C LYS A 17 -8.63 4.91 -11.14
N ASN A 18 -8.72 5.90 -12.05
CA ASN A 18 -9.63 7.05 -11.95
C ASN A 18 -9.52 7.83 -10.62
N GLU A 19 -8.30 7.95 -10.08
CA GLU A 19 -8.07 8.63 -8.79
C GLU A 19 -7.80 10.13 -8.95
N GLY A 20 -7.48 10.62 -10.14
CA GLY A 20 -7.39 12.05 -10.46
C GLY A 20 -6.59 12.85 -9.44
N ILE A 21 -7.25 13.87 -8.85
CA ILE A 21 -6.65 14.76 -7.82
C ILE A 21 -6.20 13.99 -6.57
N ILE A 22 -6.80 12.85 -6.26
CA ILE A 22 -6.47 12.06 -5.06
C ILE A 22 -5.04 11.50 -5.23
N LEU A 23 -4.75 10.89 -6.37
CA LEU A 23 -3.40 10.43 -6.72
C LEU A 23 -2.40 11.58 -6.74
N TYR A 24 -2.79 12.74 -7.30
CA TYR A 24 -1.93 13.93 -7.30
C TYR A 24 -1.53 14.36 -5.89
N ASN A 25 -2.49 14.43 -4.97
CA ASN A 25 -2.24 14.75 -3.57
C ASN A 25 -1.34 13.71 -2.89
N CYS A 26 -1.58 12.42 -3.12
CA CYS A 26 -0.73 11.33 -2.61
C CYS A 26 0.73 11.56 -3.03
N VAL A 27 0.99 11.79 -4.32
CA VAL A 27 2.35 12.04 -4.85
C VAL A 27 2.95 13.33 -4.28
N GLN A 28 2.16 14.37 -4.08
CA GLN A 28 2.60 15.61 -3.42
C GLN A 28 3.09 15.35 -1.99
N TYR A 29 2.41 14.49 -1.21
CA TYR A 29 2.87 14.12 0.13
C TYR A 29 4.11 13.19 0.10
N ILE A 30 4.24 12.34 -0.92
CA ILE A 30 5.44 11.55 -1.14
C ILE A 30 6.64 12.47 -1.42
N SER A 31 6.47 13.49 -2.26
CA SER A 31 7.56 14.42 -2.61
C SER A 31 8.11 15.23 -1.44
N ARG A 32 7.36 15.27 -0.33
CA ARG A 32 7.75 15.96 0.91
C ARG A 32 8.43 15.05 1.94
N GLN A 33 8.62 13.77 1.61
CA GLN A 33 9.29 12.85 2.53
C GLN A 33 10.80 13.12 2.61
N ASN A 34 11.37 12.87 3.78
CA ASN A 34 12.81 13.07 3.97
C ASN A 34 13.64 12.18 3.02
N HIS A 35 14.68 12.75 2.42
CA HIS A 35 15.64 12.04 1.55
C HIS A 35 15.00 11.34 0.34
N ILE A 36 13.86 11.84 -0.14
CA ILE A 36 13.06 11.24 -1.22
C ILE A 36 13.65 11.51 -2.61
N ASP A 37 14.57 12.47 -2.74
CA ASP A 37 15.07 12.93 -4.03
C ASP A 37 15.61 11.80 -4.91
N GLY A 38 15.15 11.78 -6.14
CA GLY A 38 15.54 10.81 -7.15
C GLY A 38 14.96 9.40 -6.95
N ILE A 39 14.02 9.22 -6.00
CA ILE A 39 13.36 7.94 -5.81
C ILE A 39 12.55 7.57 -7.06
N ARG A 40 12.50 6.27 -7.36
CA ARG A 40 11.66 5.73 -8.42
C ARG A 40 10.23 5.55 -7.88
N LEU A 41 9.28 6.22 -8.52
CA LEU A 41 7.85 6.08 -8.27
C LEU A 41 7.19 5.44 -9.51
N ILE A 42 6.63 4.25 -9.35
CA ILE A 42 5.93 3.52 -10.41
C ILE A 42 4.44 3.65 -10.16
N ILE A 43 3.72 4.23 -11.12
CA ILE A 43 2.26 4.33 -11.10
C ILE A 43 1.73 3.28 -12.09
N ALA A 44 1.09 2.24 -11.56
CA ALA A 44 0.46 1.19 -12.36
C ALA A 44 -1.00 1.57 -12.59
N ASP A 45 -1.28 2.28 -13.69
CA ASP A 45 -2.55 2.95 -13.95
C ASP A 45 -3.39 2.26 -15.02
N ILE A 46 -4.71 2.24 -14.81
CA ILE A 46 -5.73 1.81 -15.78
C ILE A 46 -6.89 2.81 -15.87
N SER A 47 -6.61 4.08 -15.62
CA SER A 47 -7.63 5.13 -15.76
C SER A 47 -8.12 5.27 -17.20
N ASP A 48 -9.42 5.47 -17.35
CA ASP A 48 -10.13 5.71 -18.60
C ASP A 48 -10.83 7.08 -18.61
N GLU A 49 -10.86 7.78 -17.48
CA GLU A 49 -11.38 9.14 -17.36
C GLU A 49 -10.32 10.17 -17.75
N GLU A 50 -10.68 11.09 -18.65
CA GLU A 50 -9.77 12.12 -19.18
C GLU A 50 -9.20 13.02 -18.07
N GLU A 51 -10.01 13.37 -17.06
CA GLU A 51 -9.53 14.14 -15.91
C GLU A 51 -8.39 13.43 -15.19
N SER A 52 -8.53 12.13 -14.94
CA SER A 52 -7.49 11.34 -14.27
C SER A 52 -6.21 11.25 -15.10
N LEU A 53 -6.34 11.09 -16.42
CA LEU A 53 -5.20 11.08 -17.34
C LEU A 53 -4.49 12.44 -17.39
N GLN A 54 -5.21 13.56 -17.29
CA GLN A 54 -4.62 14.90 -17.18
C GLN A 54 -3.79 15.05 -15.90
N TYR A 55 -4.28 14.57 -14.75
CA TYR A 55 -3.50 14.57 -13.51
C TYR A 55 -2.24 13.74 -13.61
N ILE A 56 -2.26 12.57 -14.26
CA ILE A 56 -1.07 11.74 -14.49
C ILE A 56 -0.02 12.48 -15.31
N ARG A 57 -0.42 13.14 -16.41
CA ARG A 57 0.50 13.98 -17.20
C ARG A 57 1.10 15.12 -16.36
N ARG A 58 0.27 15.75 -15.53
CA ARG A 58 0.68 16.83 -14.64
C ARG A 58 1.67 16.36 -13.57
N LEU A 59 1.48 15.18 -12.98
CA LEU A 59 2.40 14.57 -12.02
C LEU A 59 3.82 14.46 -12.59
N GLN A 60 3.95 13.96 -13.82
CA GLN A 60 5.26 13.81 -14.45
C GLN A 60 5.93 15.17 -14.70
N ALA A 61 5.18 16.22 -14.99
CA ALA A 61 5.71 17.56 -15.19
C ALA A 61 6.14 18.24 -13.87
N ASP A 62 5.25 18.22 -12.86
CA ASP A 62 5.41 18.99 -11.64
C ASP A 62 6.47 18.39 -10.70
N PHE A 63 6.60 17.06 -10.66
CA PHE A 63 7.49 16.37 -9.71
C PHE A 63 8.77 15.79 -10.32
N LYS A 64 9.05 16.02 -11.61
CA LYS A 64 10.25 15.50 -12.30
C LYS A 64 11.59 15.87 -11.65
N HIS A 65 11.62 16.95 -10.88
CA HIS A 65 12.82 17.43 -10.20
C HIS A 65 13.10 16.68 -8.88
N VAL A 66 12.08 16.03 -8.30
CA VAL A 66 12.14 15.32 -7.03
C VAL A 66 12.03 13.83 -7.22
N LEU A 67 11.13 13.38 -8.11
CA LEU A 67 10.78 11.98 -8.30
C LEU A 67 11.07 11.51 -9.72
N LYS A 68 11.47 10.23 -9.87
CA LYS A 68 11.55 9.55 -11.17
C LYS A 68 10.25 8.78 -11.40
N ILE A 69 9.22 9.46 -11.94
CA ILE A 69 7.90 8.90 -12.14
C ILE A 69 7.86 8.08 -13.43
N ILE A 70 7.46 6.81 -13.30
CA ILE A 70 7.26 5.86 -14.38
C ILE A 70 5.80 5.43 -14.34
N VAL A 71 5.07 5.67 -15.43
CA VAL A 71 3.68 5.21 -15.57
C VAL A 71 3.67 3.96 -16.44
N ILE A 72 3.00 2.92 -15.94
CA ILE A 72 2.86 1.64 -16.63
C ILE A 72 1.39 1.23 -16.69
N LYS A 73 1.05 0.29 -17.55
CA LYS A 73 -0.28 -0.30 -17.57
C LYS A 73 -0.52 -1.09 -16.28
N GLY A 74 -1.54 -0.72 -15.55
CA GLY A 74 -2.00 -1.37 -14.32
C GLY A 74 -2.90 -2.57 -14.57
N GLY A 75 -3.88 -2.72 -13.70
CA GLY A 75 -4.88 -3.78 -13.67
C GLY A 75 -5.68 -3.68 -12.38
N TYR A 76 -6.39 -4.74 -11.99
CA TYR A 76 -6.88 -4.85 -10.62
C TYR A 76 -5.72 -4.67 -9.64
N PRO A 77 -5.96 -4.30 -8.38
CA PRO A 77 -4.89 -3.94 -7.44
C PRO A 77 -3.74 -4.95 -7.36
N ALA A 78 -4.04 -6.26 -7.29
CA ALA A 78 -3.01 -7.30 -7.31
C ALA A 78 -2.14 -7.26 -8.58
N GLN A 79 -2.79 -7.15 -9.75
CA GLN A 79 -2.10 -7.08 -11.04
C GLN A 79 -1.27 -5.79 -11.14
N GLY A 80 -1.81 -4.66 -10.73
CA GLY A 80 -1.09 -3.37 -10.76
C GLY A 80 0.16 -3.41 -9.87
N ARG A 81 0.04 -3.96 -8.65
CA ARG A 81 1.17 -4.13 -7.73
C ARG A 81 2.21 -5.12 -8.29
N LEU A 82 1.77 -6.24 -8.88
CA LEU A 82 2.67 -7.19 -9.52
C LEU A 82 3.43 -6.53 -10.69
N ASN A 83 2.73 -5.87 -11.62
CA ASN A 83 3.35 -5.20 -12.77
C ASN A 83 4.40 -4.17 -12.31
N GLY A 84 4.08 -3.37 -11.29
CA GLY A 84 5.03 -2.42 -10.71
C GLY A 84 6.23 -3.09 -10.06
N SER A 85 6.02 -4.18 -9.34
CA SER A 85 7.09 -4.90 -8.64
C SER A 85 8.12 -5.51 -9.59
N MET A 86 7.73 -5.90 -10.79
CA MET A 86 8.64 -6.43 -11.82
C MET A 86 9.70 -5.41 -12.28
N LEU A 87 9.46 -4.12 -12.07
CA LEU A 87 10.41 -3.05 -12.42
C LEU A 87 11.28 -2.60 -11.24
N VAL A 88 11.15 -3.24 -10.09
CA VAL A 88 11.92 -2.90 -8.88
C VAL A 88 13.33 -3.49 -8.95
N ILE A 89 14.32 -2.60 -8.75
CA ILE A 89 15.74 -2.97 -8.70
C ILE A 89 16.38 -2.62 -7.35
N THR A 90 15.58 -2.09 -6.41
CA THR A 90 16.03 -1.66 -5.08
C THR A 90 15.81 -2.75 -4.03
N PRO A 91 16.59 -2.76 -2.92
CA PRO A 91 16.43 -3.75 -1.85
C PRO A 91 15.07 -3.76 -1.17
N TYR A 92 14.35 -2.63 -1.22
CA TYR A 92 13.01 -2.48 -0.65
C TYR A 92 12.05 -1.92 -1.69
N MET A 93 10.78 -2.30 -1.57
CA MET A 93 9.66 -1.73 -2.30
C MET A 93 8.54 -1.34 -1.35
N LEU A 94 7.89 -0.22 -1.60
CA LEU A 94 6.72 0.25 -0.88
C LEU A 94 5.52 0.20 -1.81
N PHE A 95 4.53 -0.64 -1.51
CA PHE A 95 3.20 -0.51 -2.09
C PHE A 95 2.42 0.51 -1.27
N LEU A 96 1.86 1.48 -1.96
CA LEU A 96 1.08 2.57 -1.39
C LEU A 96 -0.19 2.75 -2.21
N ASP A 97 -1.36 2.81 -1.56
CA ASP A 97 -2.60 3.10 -2.28
C ASP A 97 -2.68 4.59 -2.63
N ALA A 98 -3.34 4.91 -3.74
CA ALA A 98 -3.41 6.26 -4.29
C ALA A 98 -4.13 7.27 -3.36
N ASP A 99 -4.94 6.79 -2.40
CA ASP A 99 -5.68 7.63 -1.45
C ASP A 99 -5.00 7.78 -0.07
N ILE A 100 -3.72 7.36 0.04
CA ILE A 100 -2.94 7.50 1.28
C ILE A 100 -2.11 8.78 1.25
N LEU A 101 -2.29 9.63 2.26
CA LEU A 101 -1.52 10.84 2.46
C LEU A 101 -0.47 10.64 3.56
N LEU A 102 0.81 10.69 3.21
CA LEU A 102 1.92 10.55 4.16
C LEU A 102 2.30 11.91 4.74
N THR A 103 1.54 12.37 5.73
CA THR A 103 1.68 13.73 6.29
C THR A 103 2.93 13.92 7.18
N ASN A 104 3.49 12.84 7.72
CA ASN A 104 4.75 12.88 8.46
C ASN A 104 5.93 12.63 7.51
N PRO A 105 6.87 13.61 7.35
CA PRO A 105 7.98 13.48 6.40
C PRO A 105 9.00 12.38 6.77
N LYS A 106 8.93 11.83 7.98
CA LYS A 106 9.85 10.78 8.48
C LYS A 106 9.31 9.36 8.36
N ILE A 107 8.08 9.17 7.85
CA ILE A 107 7.41 7.87 7.94
C ILE A 107 8.13 6.80 7.12
N ILE A 108 8.54 7.12 5.89
CA ILE A 108 9.25 6.16 5.00
C ILE A 108 10.61 5.78 5.59
N GLU A 109 11.39 6.77 5.97
CA GLU A 109 12.73 6.54 6.56
C GLU A 109 12.62 5.77 7.87
N GLY A 110 11.68 6.15 8.74
CA GLY A 110 11.41 5.46 10.01
C GLY A 110 11.09 3.98 9.81
N CYS A 111 10.24 3.65 8.83
CA CYS A 111 9.91 2.27 8.50
C CYS A 111 11.10 1.47 7.98
N LEU A 112 11.91 2.05 7.08
CA LEU A 112 13.11 1.41 6.52
C LEU A 112 14.18 1.07 7.57
N ASN A 113 14.23 1.81 8.67
CA ASN A 113 15.22 1.61 9.74
C ASN A 113 14.99 0.31 10.53
N HIS A 114 13.78 -0.25 10.49
CA HIS A 114 13.46 -1.52 11.16
C HIS A 114 14.03 -2.74 10.47
N LYS A 115 14.39 -2.67 9.19
CA LYS A 115 15.02 -3.76 8.39
C LYS A 115 14.28 -5.10 8.48
N LYS A 116 12.94 -5.06 8.58
CA LYS A 116 12.08 -6.25 8.60
C LYS A 116 11.72 -6.66 7.17
N ASP A 117 11.18 -7.87 7.03
CA ASP A 117 10.74 -8.40 5.74
C ASP A 117 9.49 -7.68 5.24
N LEU A 118 8.57 -7.37 6.16
CA LEU A 118 7.38 -6.56 5.91
C LEU A 118 7.18 -5.56 7.05
N VAL A 119 7.01 -4.29 6.69
CA VAL A 119 6.68 -3.21 7.61
C VAL A 119 5.41 -2.52 7.15
N THR A 120 4.55 -2.19 8.08
CA THR A 120 3.36 -1.34 7.87
C THR A 120 3.23 -0.32 8.99
N VAL A 121 2.27 0.58 8.86
CA VAL A 121 1.98 1.65 9.82
C VAL A 121 0.49 1.69 10.15
N PRO A 122 0.09 2.23 11.32
CA PRO A 122 -1.30 2.53 11.61
C PRO A 122 -1.85 3.56 10.65
N PHE A 123 -3.14 3.39 10.27
CA PHE A 123 -3.85 4.36 9.45
C PHE A 123 -4.75 5.26 10.29
N TYR A 124 -4.89 6.49 9.84
CA TYR A 124 -5.75 7.50 10.42
C TYR A 124 -6.78 7.95 9.40
N THR A 125 -7.95 8.38 9.87
CA THR A 125 -9.03 8.89 9.02
C THR A 125 -9.84 9.95 9.77
N ASP A 126 -10.79 10.55 9.07
CA ASP A 126 -11.70 11.55 9.62
C ASP A 126 -12.58 10.99 10.74
N LYS A 127 -13.06 11.88 11.63
CA LYS A 127 -14.21 11.59 12.48
C LYS A 127 -15.46 11.35 11.61
N PRO A 128 -16.34 10.39 11.93
CA PRO A 128 -16.41 9.58 13.13
C PRO A 128 -15.67 8.21 13.04
N TYR A 129 -14.98 7.90 11.95
CA TYR A 129 -14.45 6.56 11.68
C TYR A 129 -13.09 6.26 12.34
N ARG A 130 -12.52 7.21 13.06
CA ARG A 130 -11.18 7.06 13.70
C ARG A 130 -11.08 5.85 14.63
N TRP A 131 -12.16 5.53 15.36
CA TRP A 131 -12.17 4.38 16.26
C TRP A 131 -12.11 3.03 15.53
N VAL A 132 -12.62 2.97 14.30
CA VAL A 132 -12.61 1.75 13.46
C VAL A 132 -11.16 1.33 13.20
N PHE A 133 -10.29 2.27 12.85
CA PHE A 133 -8.87 1.99 12.62
C PHE A 133 -8.15 1.53 13.89
N ARG A 134 -8.51 2.05 15.07
CA ARG A 134 -7.98 1.53 16.35
C ARG A 134 -8.37 0.07 16.59
N VAL A 135 -9.59 -0.30 16.23
CA VAL A 135 -10.02 -1.72 16.29
C VAL A 135 -9.21 -2.56 15.30
N PHE A 136 -8.96 -2.03 14.10
CA PHE A 136 -8.07 -2.67 13.12
C PHE A 136 -6.66 -2.91 13.65
N ASP A 137 -6.06 -1.94 14.32
CA ASP A 137 -4.73 -2.06 14.93
C ASP A 137 -4.68 -3.15 16.00
N ILE A 138 -5.76 -3.29 16.79
CA ILE A 138 -5.90 -4.38 17.77
C ILE A 138 -5.95 -5.74 17.05
N PHE A 139 -6.78 -5.88 16.03
CA PHE A 139 -6.86 -7.11 15.23
C PHE A 139 -5.51 -7.46 14.60
N GLN A 140 -4.80 -6.48 14.05
CA GLN A 140 -3.48 -6.66 13.46
C GLN A 140 -2.47 -7.16 14.51
N SER A 141 -2.51 -6.60 15.71
CA SER A 141 -1.66 -7.01 16.84
C SER A 141 -1.95 -8.46 17.25
N ILE A 142 -3.22 -8.81 17.44
CA ILE A 142 -3.64 -10.18 17.80
C ILE A 142 -3.23 -11.16 16.69
N SER A 143 -3.52 -10.85 15.44
CA SER A 143 -3.18 -11.67 14.28
C SER A 143 -1.67 -11.93 14.20
N THR A 144 -0.85 -10.93 14.49
CA THR A 144 0.61 -11.07 14.55
C THR A 144 1.05 -11.99 15.68
N MET A 145 0.42 -11.89 16.86
CA MET A 145 0.72 -12.74 18.02
C MET A 145 0.41 -14.22 17.76
N ILE A 146 -0.66 -14.53 17.04
CA ILE A 146 -1.06 -15.90 16.71
C ILE A 146 -0.38 -16.45 15.43
N GLY A 147 0.63 -15.75 14.89
CA GLY A 147 1.45 -16.22 13.78
C GLY A 147 0.89 -15.96 12.38
N THR A 148 -0.15 -15.14 12.26
CA THR A 148 -0.78 -14.78 10.96
C THR A 148 -0.78 -13.27 10.76
N PRO A 149 0.40 -12.61 10.66
CA PRO A 149 0.46 -11.16 10.49
C PRO A 149 -0.26 -10.72 9.22
N PHE A 150 -0.85 -9.54 9.27
CA PHE A 150 -1.40 -8.94 8.06
C PHE A 150 -1.04 -7.45 7.95
N ALA A 151 -0.88 -6.99 6.72
CA ALA A 151 -0.71 -5.60 6.39
C ALA A 151 -1.72 -5.19 5.34
N VAL A 152 -2.45 -4.11 5.60
CA VAL A 152 -3.40 -3.54 4.65
C VAL A 152 -2.65 -2.97 3.45
N GLY A 153 -3.21 -3.13 2.24
CA GLY A 153 -2.59 -2.70 0.98
C GLY A 153 -2.20 -1.23 0.91
N GLY A 154 -2.83 -0.39 1.75
CA GLY A 154 -2.57 1.05 1.80
C GLY A 154 -1.12 1.45 2.11
N PHE A 155 -0.37 0.64 2.86
CA PHE A 155 1.06 0.83 3.12
C PHE A 155 1.72 -0.49 3.45
N GLN A 156 2.49 -1.04 2.52
CA GLN A 156 3.27 -2.26 2.70
C GLN A 156 4.71 -2.05 2.22
N LEU A 157 5.63 -1.89 3.16
CA LEU A 157 7.06 -1.81 2.87
C LEU A 157 7.67 -3.20 2.96
N TRP A 158 8.06 -3.75 1.82
CA TRP A 158 8.62 -5.08 1.67
C TRP A 158 10.14 -5.05 1.45
N LYS A 159 10.83 -6.01 2.03
CA LYS A 159 12.14 -6.44 1.52
C LYS A 159 11.90 -7.15 0.17
N THR A 160 12.51 -6.65 -0.90
CA THR A 160 12.26 -7.13 -2.27
C THR A 160 12.52 -8.63 -2.42
N GLU A 161 13.62 -9.12 -1.84
CA GLU A 161 13.97 -10.55 -1.84
C GLU A 161 12.87 -11.42 -1.20
N THR A 162 12.39 -11.02 -0.02
CA THR A 162 11.33 -11.76 0.69
C THR A 162 10.02 -11.75 -0.08
N TYR A 163 9.63 -10.60 -0.63
CA TYR A 163 8.42 -10.49 -1.46
C TYR A 163 8.43 -11.52 -2.60
N TRP A 164 9.54 -11.62 -3.33
CA TRP A 164 9.66 -12.59 -4.43
C TRP A 164 9.77 -14.03 -3.95
N SER A 165 10.44 -14.30 -2.83
CA SER A 165 10.53 -15.66 -2.26
C SER A 165 9.17 -16.21 -1.82
N LEU A 166 8.20 -15.32 -1.49
CA LEU A 166 6.82 -15.68 -1.15
C LEU A 166 5.90 -15.77 -2.38
N GLY A 167 6.43 -15.56 -3.59
CA GLY A 167 5.71 -15.62 -4.86
C GLY A 167 5.11 -14.31 -5.35
N GLY A 168 5.27 -13.21 -4.60
CA GLY A 168 4.70 -11.92 -4.95
C GLY A 168 3.17 -11.87 -4.87
N TYR A 169 2.57 -10.81 -5.40
CA TYR A 169 1.11 -10.73 -5.56
C TYR A 169 0.64 -11.68 -6.65
N ASN A 170 -0.44 -12.39 -6.37
CA ASN A 170 -1.10 -13.24 -7.37
C ASN A 170 -2.10 -12.38 -8.19
N PRO A 171 -1.88 -12.21 -9.51
CA PRO A 171 -2.71 -11.34 -10.34
C PRO A 171 -4.17 -11.80 -10.49
N TYR A 172 -4.45 -13.06 -10.15
CA TYR A 172 -5.80 -13.63 -10.18
C TYR A 172 -6.60 -13.38 -8.89
N GLU A 173 -5.97 -12.82 -7.85
CA GLU A 173 -6.66 -12.44 -6.64
C GLU A 173 -7.33 -11.07 -6.84
N LEU A 174 -8.65 -11.06 -6.72
CA LEU A 174 -9.51 -9.90 -6.95
C LEU A 174 -9.96 -9.25 -5.64
N PHE A 175 -9.61 -9.86 -4.51
CA PHE A 175 -10.01 -9.41 -3.18
C PHE A 175 -8.99 -9.83 -2.12
N ALA A 176 -8.70 -8.93 -1.16
CA ALA A 176 -7.81 -9.14 0.00
C ALA A 176 -6.45 -9.77 -0.37
N GLU A 177 -5.92 -9.43 -1.55
CA GLU A 177 -4.63 -9.86 -2.07
C GLU A 177 -3.48 -9.46 -1.15
N ASP A 178 -3.64 -8.32 -0.46
CA ASP A 178 -2.72 -7.78 0.53
C ASP A 178 -2.61 -8.70 1.76
N TYR A 179 -3.74 -9.25 2.20
CA TYR A 179 -3.77 -10.23 3.26
C TYR A 179 -3.20 -11.58 2.81
N SER A 180 -3.56 -12.02 1.60
CA SER A 180 -3.12 -13.30 1.04
C SER A 180 -1.60 -13.47 1.04
N ILE A 181 -0.86 -12.41 0.70
CA ILE A 181 0.61 -12.45 0.72
C ILE A 181 1.18 -12.16 2.10
N SER A 182 0.66 -11.17 2.83
CA SER A 182 1.26 -10.72 4.10
C SER A 182 1.18 -11.77 5.21
N GLN A 183 0.13 -12.61 5.24
CA GLN A 183 0.01 -13.71 6.21
C GLN A 183 1.11 -14.78 6.10
N LYS A 184 1.83 -14.84 4.97
CA LYS A 184 2.93 -15.78 4.75
C LYS A 184 4.23 -15.35 5.43
N VAL A 185 4.30 -14.10 5.89
CA VAL A 185 5.48 -13.58 6.59
C VAL A 185 5.54 -14.12 8.01
N MET A 186 6.71 -14.55 8.47
CA MET A 186 6.88 -14.92 9.87
C MET A 186 6.69 -13.70 10.78
N SER A 187 5.93 -13.84 11.87
CA SER A 187 5.62 -12.74 12.79
C SER A 187 6.86 -12.00 13.31
N LYS A 188 7.97 -12.71 13.58
CA LYS A 188 9.24 -12.09 14.00
C LYS A 188 9.85 -11.14 12.96
N ASN A 189 9.50 -11.32 11.68
CA ASN A 189 9.99 -10.53 10.54
C ASN A 189 8.96 -9.48 10.08
N PHE A 190 7.81 -9.40 10.72
CA PHE A 190 6.78 -8.41 10.51
C PHE A 190 6.89 -7.29 11.56
N LYS A 191 6.55 -6.05 11.20
CA LYS A 191 6.53 -4.93 12.13
C LYS A 191 5.44 -3.92 11.75
N VAL A 192 4.61 -3.58 12.71
CA VAL A 192 3.81 -2.35 12.69
C VAL A 192 4.63 -1.26 13.37
N VAL A 193 4.95 -0.22 12.64
CA VAL A 193 5.74 0.92 13.18
C VAL A 193 4.77 2.02 13.57
N ASN A 194 4.70 2.30 14.86
CA ASN A 194 3.78 3.31 15.39
C ASN A 194 4.31 4.74 15.12
N ILE A 195 4.23 5.14 13.85
CA ILE A 195 4.52 6.50 13.39
C ILE A 195 3.21 7.08 12.87
N GLU A 196 2.74 8.16 13.50
CA GLU A 196 1.59 8.91 13.00
C GLU A 196 1.86 9.54 11.65
N GLY A 197 0.84 9.58 10.76
CA GLY A 197 0.93 10.35 9.52
C GLY A 197 0.49 9.62 8.25
N ALA A 198 0.01 8.39 8.31
CA ALA A 198 -0.62 7.73 7.17
C ALA A 198 -2.14 7.94 7.23
N TYR A 199 -2.65 8.91 6.50
CA TYR A 199 -4.09 9.22 6.43
C TYR A 199 -4.73 8.59 5.20
N THR A 200 -5.90 7.97 5.40
CA THR A 200 -6.70 7.36 4.34
C THR A 200 -8.11 7.92 4.32
N SER A 201 -8.76 7.82 3.17
CA SER A 201 -10.15 8.22 3.00
C SER A 201 -11.12 7.28 3.71
N SER A 202 -12.16 7.84 4.32
CA SER A 202 -13.28 7.07 4.88
C SER A 202 -14.34 6.66 3.84
N ARG A 203 -14.09 6.89 2.55
CA ARG A 203 -15.06 6.65 1.43
C ARG A 203 -15.70 5.25 1.51
N ARG A 204 -14.88 4.23 1.72
CA ARG A 204 -15.33 2.82 1.75
C ARG A 204 -16.23 2.52 2.94
N PHE A 205 -15.96 3.10 4.11
CA PHE A 205 -16.85 2.96 5.28
C PHE A 205 -18.18 3.67 5.07
N LYS A 206 -18.16 4.82 4.36
CA LYS A 206 -19.38 5.56 4.02
C LYS A 206 -20.25 4.80 3.02
N SER A 207 -19.64 4.13 2.02
CA SER A 207 -20.38 3.44 0.97
C SER A 207 -20.86 2.04 1.37
N LYS A 208 -20.02 1.24 2.03
CA LYS A 208 -20.31 -0.17 2.36
C LYS A 208 -20.77 -0.40 3.80
N GLY A 209 -20.53 0.56 4.69
CA GLY A 209 -20.81 0.45 6.11
C GLY A 209 -19.73 -0.31 6.91
N ILE A 210 -19.64 0.03 8.20
CA ILE A 210 -18.61 -0.52 9.10
C ILE A 210 -18.83 -2.01 9.35
N LEU A 211 -20.09 -2.43 9.55
CA LEU A 211 -20.43 -3.82 9.84
C LEU A 211 -20.02 -4.76 8.70
N TRP A 212 -20.30 -4.33 7.46
CA TRP A 212 -19.89 -5.09 6.28
C TRP A 212 -18.38 -5.25 6.20
N MET A 213 -17.62 -4.19 6.51
CA MET A 213 -16.15 -4.23 6.53
C MET A 213 -15.61 -5.26 7.54
N PHE A 214 -16.18 -5.30 8.74
CA PHE A 214 -15.79 -6.31 9.74
C PHE A 214 -16.17 -7.73 9.32
N GLN A 215 -17.37 -7.92 8.76
CA GLN A 215 -17.81 -9.23 8.26
C GLN A 215 -16.87 -9.77 7.18
N ILE A 216 -16.47 -8.93 6.21
CA ILE A 216 -15.60 -9.36 5.13
C ILE A 216 -14.17 -9.66 5.64
N MET A 217 -13.68 -8.94 6.64
CA MET A 217 -12.41 -9.25 7.31
C MET A 217 -12.43 -10.62 7.99
N ILE A 218 -13.48 -10.88 8.77
CA ILE A 218 -13.65 -12.19 9.45
C ILE A 218 -13.73 -13.30 8.42
N LYS A 219 -14.50 -13.13 7.35
CA LYS A 219 -14.59 -14.08 6.25
C LYS A 219 -13.22 -14.34 5.60
N SER A 220 -12.44 -13.30 5.36
CA SER A 220 -11.07 -13.43 4.81
C SER A 220 -10.16 -14.24 5.74
N TYR A 221 -10.22 -13.99 7.04
CA TYR A 221 -9.46 -14.75 8.02
C TYR A 221 -9.86 -16.22 8.06
N LEU A 222 -11.17 -16.52 8.09
CA LEU A 222 -11.67 -17.90 8.11
C LEU A 222 -11.32 -18.67 6.82
N ASN A 223 -11.30 -17.98 5.68
CA ASN A 223 -10.98 -18.57 4.38
C ASN A 223 -9.50 -18.39 3.96
N ARG A 224 -8.61 -18.00 4.87
CA ARG A 224 -7.21 -17.66 4.55
C ARG A 224 -6.38 -18.76 3.89
N LYS A 225 -6.82 -20.02 4.01
CA LYS A 225 -6.20 -21.19 3.39
C LYS A 225 -6.89 -21.61 2.08
N ASN A 226 -7.95 -20.92 1.67
CA ASN A 226 -8.70 -21.21 0.46
C ASN A 226 -8.37 -20.19 -0.65
N PRO A 227 -7.51 -20.50 -1.63
CA PRO A 227 -7.14 -19.57 -2.69
C PRO A 227 -8.32 -19.10 -3.56
N GLU A 228 -9.33 -19.94 -3.74
CA GLU A 228 -10.51 -19.60 -4.55
C GLU A 228 -11.31 -18.45 -3.92
N PHE A 229 -11.33 -18.35 -2.59
CA PHE A 229 -11.99 -17.24 -1.90
C PHE A 229 -11.46 -15.88 -2.38
N PHE A 230 -10.15 -15.75 -2.57
CA PHE A 230 -9.51 -14.49 -2.99
C PHE A 230 -9.69 -14.15 -4.48
N ARG A 231 -10.10 -15.11 -5.29
CA ARG A 231 -10.39 -14.93 -6.73
C ARG A 231 -11.76 -14.33 -7.02
N HIS A 232 -12.61 -14.17 -6.02
CA HIS A 232 -13.93 -13.58 -6.16
C HIS A 232 -13.96 -12.13 -5.64
N HIS A 233 -14.69 -11.23 -6.32
CA HIS A 233 -14.79 -9.81 -5.95
C HIS A 233 -15.51 -9.52 -4.64
N HIS A 234 -16.38 -10.40 -4.18
CA HIS A 234 -17.22 -10.22 -2.98
C HIS A 234 -17.95 -8.87 -2.93
N ASN A 235 -18.25 -8.24 -4.07
CA ASN A 235 -18.80 -6.88 -4.21
C ASN A 235 -17.93 -5.80 -3.54
N TYR A 236 -16.61 -6.02 -3.44
CA TYR A 236 -15.70 -5.11 -2.74
C TYR A 236 -15.36 -3.86 -3.56
N TRP A 237 -15.31 -4.01 -4.89
CA TRP A 237 -14.90 -2.96 -5.84
C TRP A 237 -16.06 -2.25 -6.52
N ASN A 238 -17.32 -2.62 -6.24
CA ASN A 238 -18.54 -2.04 -6.82
C ASN A 238 -19.11 -0.94 -5.92
#